data_ce766d840263d3d5ae65e1e449f4c1c3
#
_entry.id   ce766d840263d3d5ae65e1e449f4c1c3
#
_cell.length_a   1.000
_cell.length_b   1.000
_cell.length_c   1.000
_cell.angle_alpha   90.00
_cell.angle_beta   90.00
_cell.angle_gamma   90.00
#
_symmetry.space_group_name_H-M   'P 1'
#
loop_
_entity.id
_entity.type
_entity.pdbx_description
1 polymer ?
#
loop_
_entity_poly.entity_id
_entity_poly.type
_entity_poly.pdbx_seq_one_letter_code
_entity_poly.pdbx_strand_id
1 'polypeptide(L)'
;MSEPLRKPRPAGVPVSGLSIYQPMHLGIDEDRKRVQIELMYRNILLGGEPGSGKSVALNNIVAHAAISADCGLWLMDGKQVELGLWRDIAEVFVGNDIDHALSALDALQAEMDSRYDYLAHARRRKITPDDDYRAIMLVVDEVAYFSATVGDKQQREAFAMRLRDLVARGRAAGIIVVAATQRPSADIIPTSLRDLFGYRQAFRCTTEISSDIILGYGWAKAGYSANLIAPEDRGIGYLLAEGGIPRRMKCAYLTDQHIYSLVEHARRIRRAA
;
A
#
# COMPACT_ATOMS: atom_id res chain seq x y z
N MET A 1 -11.81 16.92 19.33
CA MET A 1 -10.38 17.07 18.91
C MET A 1 -9.69 15.79 19.33
N SER A 2 -9.46 14.87 18.39
CA SER A 2 -8.66 13.67 18.64
C SER A 2 -7.19 14.09 18.76
N GLU A 3 -6.53 13.63 19.81
CA GLU A 3 -5.09 13.84 19.99
C GLU A 3 -4.33 13.24 18.80
N PRO A 4 -3.29 13.93 18.24
CA PRO A 4 -2.51 13.36 17.15
C PRO A 4 -1.89 12.05 17.59
N LEU A 5 -1.84 11.05 16.69
CA LEU A 5 -1.22 9.73 16.93
C LEU A 5 0.28 9.89 17.21
N ARG A 6 0.61 10.31 18.42
CA ARG A 6 2.00 10.47 18.88
C ARG A 6 2.60 9.10 19.19
N LYS A 7 3.88 8.95 18.88
CA LYS A 7 4.66 7.78 19.35
C LYS A 7 4.68 7.77 20.88
N PRO A 8 4.27 6.69 21.55
CA PRO A 8 4.77 6.45 22.89
C PRO A 8 6.28 6.20 22.79
N ARG A 9 7.11 6.96 23.49
CA ARG A 9 8.54 6.61 23.63
C ARG A 9 8.65 5.35 24.47
N PRO A 10 9.26 4.25 23.96
CA PRO A 10 9.49 3.09 24.80
C PRO A 10 10.56 3.40 25.84
N ALA A 11 10.19 3.37 27.11
CA ALA A 11 11.10 3.12 28.19
C ALA A 11 11.26 1.60 28.31
N GLY A 12 12.29 1.01 27.70
CA GLY A 12 12.54 -0.42 27.81
C GLY A 12 13.38 -0.99 26.66
N VAL A 13 13.97 -2.15 26.88
CA VAL A 13 14.81 -2.90 25.93
C VAL A 13 14.21 -2.91 24.53
N PRO A 14 14.96 -2.52 23.47
CA PRO A 14 14.43 -2.52 22.12
C PRO A 14 14.02 -3.95 21.73
N VAL A 15 12.72 -4.20 21.56
CA VAL A 15 12.26 -5.36 20.83
C VAL A 15 12.71 -5.12 19.39
N SER A 16 13.54 -6.00 18.84
CA SER A 16 14.13 -5.86 17.51
C SER A 16 13.02 -5.94 16.44
N GLY A 17 12.42 -4.81 16.14
CA GLY A 17 11.51 -4.63 15.00
C GLY A 17 12.26 -4.00 13.84
N LEU A 18 11.73 -4.15 12.63
CA LEU A 18 12.15 -3.37 11.48
C LEU A 18 11.66 -1.92 11.63
N SER A 19 12.18 -1.04 10.80
CA SER A 19 11.65 0.32 10.61
C SER A 19 11.07 0.45 9.22
N ILE A 20 9.96 1.18 9.09
CA ILE A 20 9.34 1.49 7.80
C ILE A 20 10.26 2.34 6.90
N TYR A 21 11.27 2.97 7.46
CA TYR A 21 12.31 3.71 6.73
C TYR A 21 13.38 2.81 6.11
N GLN A 22 13.44 1.53 6.49
CA GLN A 22 14.38 0.58 5.90
C GLN A 22 13.81 0.00 4.59
N PRO A 23 14.68 -0.27 3.58
CA PRO A 23 14.25 -0.95 2.38
C PRO A 23 13.66 -2.32 2.69
N MET A 24 12.48 -2.61 2.14
CA MET A 24 11.88 -3.93 2.23
C MET A 24 12.31 -4.83 1.08
N HIS A 25 12.48 -6.11 1.35
CA HIS A 25 12.68 -7.12 0.32
C HIS A 25 11.33 -7.53 -0.29
N LEU A 26 11.12 -7.23 -1.58
CA LEU A 26 9.89 -7.56 -2.28
C LEU A 26 9.96 -8.92 -3.01
N GLY A 27 11.15 -9.31 -3.47
CA GLY A 27 11.35 -10.54 -4.24
C GLY A 27 12.70 -10.58 -4.96
N ILE A 28 12.75 -11.30 -6.06
CA ILE A 28 13.95 -11.45 -6.90
C ILE A 28 13.62 -11.16 -8.37
N ASP A 29 14.59 -10.65 -9.13
CA ASP A 29 14.49 -10.47 -10.57
C ASP A 29 14.89 -11.72 -11.36
N GLU A 30 14.96 -11.59 -12.69
CA GLU A 30 15.34 -12.66 -13.61
C GLU A 30 16.78 -13.13 -13.43
N ASP A 31 17.67 -12.24 -12.96
CA ASP A 31 19.07 -12.57 -12.60
C ASP A 31 19.21 -13.15 -11.18
N ARG A 32 18.10 -13.42 -10.48
CA ARG A 32 18.05 -13.83 -9.07
C ARG A 32 18.62 -12.79 -8.09
N LYS A 33 18.73 -11.53 -8.52
CA LYS A 33 19.12 -10.43 -7.64
C LYS A 33 17.95 -10.00 -6.79
N ARG A 34 18.22 -9.61 -5.55
CA ARG A 34 17.18 -9.09 -4.65
C ARG A 34 16.57 -7.81 -5.21
N VAL A 35 15.25 -7.75 -5.19
CA VAL A 35 14.47 -6.53 -5.48
C VAL A 35 14.02 -5.96 -4.15
N GLN A 36 14.48 -4.74 -3.87
CA GLN A 36 14.12 -4.00 -2.66
C GLN A 36 13.42 -2.71 -3.07
N ILE A 37 12.46 -2.28 -2.25
CA ILE A 37 11.76 -1.00 -2.38
C ILE A 37 11.78 -0.25 -1.06
N GLU A 38 11.79 1.07 -1.14
CA GLU A 38 11.63 1.97 0.01
C GLU A 38 10.18 2.42 0.04
N LEU A 39 9.45 2.05 1.08
CA LEU A 39 8.03 2.40 1.20
C LEU A 39 7.83 3.83 1.70
N MET A 40 8.70 4.29 2.59
CA MET A 40 8.55 5.62 3.14
C MET A 40 8.65 6.70 2.06
N TYR A 41 7.71 7.63 2.07
CA TYR A 41 7.51 8.70 1.09
C TYR A 41 7.14 8.24 -0.33
N ARG A 42 6.70 7.00 -0.49
CA ARG A 42 6.26 6.47 -1.79
C ARG A 42 4.97 5.68 -1.65
N ASN A 43 4.08 5.88 -2.59
CA ASN A 43 2.86 5.09 -2.71
C ASN A 43 3.07 3.99 -3.73
N ILE A 44 2.35 2.88 -3.61
CA ILE A 44 2.43 1.75 -4.54
C ILE A 44 1.05 1.37 -5.07
N LEU A 45 0.97 1.19 -6.39
CA LEU A 45 -0.18 0.65 -7.09
C LEU A 45 0.11 -0.78 -7.54
N LEU A 46 -0.75 -1.71 -7.17
CA LEU A 46 -0.69 -3.12 -7.56
C LEU A 46 -1.88 -3.45 -8.46
N GLY A 47 -1.66 -3.96 -9.65
CA GLY A 47 -2.73 -4.38 -10.54
C GLY A 47 -2.50 -5.75 -11.14
N GLY A 48 -3.58 -6.47 -11.41
CA GLY A 48 -3.54 -7.78 -12.05
C GLY A 48 -4.80 -8.58 -11.80
N GLU A 49 -5.11 -9.50 -12.70
CA GLU A 49 -6.31 -10.32 -12.63
C GLU A 49 -6.32 -11.28 -11.42
N PRO A 50 -7.47 -11.87 -11.08
CA PRO A 50 -7.55 -12.86 -10.00
C PRO A 50 -6.55 -14.02 -10.19
N GLY A 51 -5.88 -14.41 -9.11
CA GLY A 51 -4.89 -15.49 -9.13
C GLY A 51 -3.53 -15.15 -9.75
N SER A 52 -3.30 -13.91 -10.21
CA SER A 52 -2.02 -13.48 -10.80
C SER A 52 -0.87 -13.33 -9.80
N GLY A 53 -1.18 -13.26 -8.50
CA GLY A 53 -0.18 -13.07 -7.43
C GLY A 53 -0.13 -11.66 -6.84
N LYS A 54 -1.09 -10.79 -7.13
CA LYS A 54 -1.25 -9.47 -6.52
C LYS A 54 -1.21 -9.54 -4.99
N SER A 55 -1.97 -10.48 -4.40
CA SER A 55 -2.01 -10.70 -2.95
C SER A 55 -0.67 -11.11 -2.36
N VAL A 56 0.21 -11.75 -3.13
CA VAL A 56 1.57 -12.11 -2.69
C VAL A 56 2.39 -10.83 -2.38
N ALA A 57 2.39 -9.85 -3.29
CA ALA A 57 3.07 -8.58 -3.05
C ALA A 57 2.41 -7.79 -1.92
N LEU A 58 1.06 -7.76 -1.89
CA LEU A 58 0.31 -7.06 -0.87
C LEU A 58 0.65 -7.59 0.53
N ASN A 59 0.65 -8.90 0.73
CA ASN A 59 1.01 -9.53 2.00
C ASN A 59 2.47 -9.27 2.41
N ASN A 60 3.42 -9.23 1.47
CA ASN A 60 4.80 -8.85 1.75
C ASN A 60 4.92 -7.42 2.28
N ILE A 61 4.20 -6.47 1.65
CA ILE A 61 4.20 -5.07 2.04
C ILE A 61 3.59 -4.90 3.43
N VAL A 62 2.43 -5.55 3.66
CA VAL A 62 1.77 -5.53 4.97
C VAL A 62 2.66 -6.18 6.03
N ALA A 63 3.33 -7.30 5.73
CA ALA A 63 4.24 -7.97 6.65
C ALA A 63 5.38 -7.06 7.11
N HIS A 64 6.02 -6.34 6.19
CA HIS A 64 7.08 -5.39 6.53
C HIS A 64 6.56 -4.28 7.47
N ALA A 65 5.42 -3.67 7.13
CA ALA A 65 4.81 -2.65 7.97
C ALA A 65 4.32 -3.20 9.32
N ALA A 66 3.82 -4.44 9.35
CA ALA A 66 3.34 -5.11 10.56
C ALA A 66 4.43 -5.25 11.63
N ILE A 67 5.65 -5.61 11.22
CA ILE A 67 6.81 -5.77 12.12
C ILE A 67 7.65 -4.50 12.26
N SER A 68 7.23 -3.38 11.66
CA SER A 68 7.81 -2.05 11.87
C SER A 68 7.07 -1.33 12.99
N ALA A 69 7.74 -1.11 14.14
CA ALA A 69 7.12 -0.46 15.30
C ALA A 69 6.74 1.00 15.05
N ASP A 70 7.40 1.64 14.09
CA ASP A 70 7.21 3.02 13.67
C ASP A 70 6.17 3.20 12.54
N CYS A 71 5.32 2.19 12.30
CA CYS A 71 4.27 2.23 11.27
C CYS A 71 2.92 1.74 11.82
N GLY A 72 1.88 2.58 11.72
CA GLY A 72 0.49 2.21 11.93
C GLY A 72 -0.09 1.53 10.69
N LEU A 73 -0.99 0.56 10.87
CA LEU A 73 -1.65 -0.17 9.79
C LEU A 73 -3.14 0.16 9.74
N TRP A 74 -3.59 0.66 8.59
CA TRP A 74 -4.99 0.90 8.27
C TRP A 74 -5.34 0.06 7.05
N LEU A 75 -6.24 -0.89 7.21
CA LEU A 75 -6.52 -1.92 6.22
C LEU A 75 -7.96 -1.83 5.72
N MET A 76 -8.16 -1.83 4.41
CA MET A 76 -9.48 -1.85 3.76
C MET A 76 -9.59 -3.08 2.86
N ASP A 77 -10.46 -4.01 3.23
CA ASP A 77 -10.71 -5.26 2.49
C ASP A 77 -12.21 -5.58 2.49
N GLY A 78 -12.88 -5.23 1.41
CA GLY A 78 -14.33 -5.46 1.28
C GLY A 78 -14.74 -6.93 1.32
N LYS A 79 -13.84 -7.84 0.96
CA LYS A 79 -14.06 -9.30 1.02
C LYS A 79 -13.67 -9.89 2.38
N GLN A 80 -12.83 -9.19 3.13
CA GLN A 80 -12.30 -9.59 4.45
C GLN A 80 -11.51 -10.91 4.43
N VAL A 81 -10.91 -11.27 3.30
CA VAL A 81 -10.18 -12.53 3.09
C VAL A 81 -8.67 -12.29 3.03
N GLU A 82 -8.22 -11.37 2.18
CA GLU A 82 -6.79 -11.15 1.94
C GLU A 82 -6.10 -10.41 3.10
N LEU A 83 -6.69 -9.31 3.55
CA LEU A 83 -6.19 -8.52 4.67
C LEU A 83 -6.79 -8.97 6.01
N GLY A 84 -7.80 -9.83 5.99
CA GLY A 84 -8.45 -10.36 7.17
C GLY A 84 -7.48 -11.05 8.16
N LEU A 85 -6.43 -11.69 7.64
CA LEU A 85 -5.39 -12.34 8.46
C LEU A 85 -4.57 -11.34 9.30
N TRP A 86 -4.53 -10.06 8.92
CA TRP A 86 -3.80 -8.98 9.59
C TRP A 86 -4.68 -8.12 10.51
N ARG A 87 -6.00 -8.42 10.59
CA ARG A 87 -6.99 -7.61 11.32
C ARG A 87 -6.56 -7.31 12.76
N ASP A 88 -6.01 -8.30 13.45
CA ASP A 88 -5.71 -8.22 14.88
C ASP A 88 -4.56 -7.26 15.23
N ILE A 89 -3.82 -6.79 14.25
CA ILE A 89 -2.72 -5.83 14.40
C ILE A 89 -2.97 -4.52 13.65
N ALA A 90 -4.10 -4.42 12.96
CA ALA A 90 -4.54 -3.20 12.32
C ALA A 90 -5.09 -2.22 13.36
N GLU A 91 -4.73 -0.95 13.23
CA GLU A 91 -5.31 0.15 14.04
C GLU A 91 -6.73 0.47 13.55
N VAL A 92 -6.95 0.36 12.24
CA VAL A 92 -8.25 0.47 11.59
C VAL A 92 -8.41 -0.67 10.60
N PHE A 93 -9.53 -1.38 10.67
CA PHE A 93 -9.90 -2.40 9.70
C PHE A 93 -11.29 -2.13 9.14
N VAL A 94 -11.37 -1.83 7.85
CA VAL A 94 -12.62 -1.57 7.12
C VAL A 94 -12.98 -2.80 6.30
N GLY A 95 -14.19 -3.32 6.51
CA GLY A 95 -14.78 -4.41 5.72
C GLY A 95 -15.57 -3.89 4.51
N ASN A 96 -16.80 -4.38 4.37
CA ASN A 96 -17.69 -4.07 3.25
C ASN A 96 -18.58 -2.82 3.47
N ASP A 97 -18.23 -1.96 4.40
CA ASP A 97 -18.98 -0.77 4.78
C ASP A 97 -18.35 0.49 4.16
N ILE A 98 -19.05 1.13 3.23
CA ILE A 98 -18.60 2.35 2.54
C ILE A 98 -18.54 3.55 3.47
N ASP A 99 -19.48 3.67 4.42
CA ASP A 99 -19.51 4.80 5.36
C ASP A 99 -18.33 4.71 6.34
N HIS A 100 -17.98 3.50 6.77
CA HIS A 100 -16.77 3.27 7.54
C HIS A 100 -15.51 3.57 6.72
N ALA A 101 -15.47 3.20 5.42
CA ALA A 101 -14.36 3.53 4.53
C ALA A 101 -14.20 5.05 4.38
N LEU A 102 -15.29 5.79 4.16
CA LEU A 102 -15.27 7.24 4.05
C LEU A 102 -14.81 7.89 5.35
N SER A 103 -15.36 7.46 6.50
CA SER A 103 -14.94 7.96 7.81
C SER A 103 -13.46 7.73 8.11
N ALA A 104 -12.93 6.59 7.72
CA ALA A 104 -11.50 6.28 7.86
C ALA A 104 -10.64 7.19 6.98
N LEU A 105 -11.04 7.45 5.72
CA LEU A 105 -10.31 8.37 4.85
C LEU A 105 -10.38 9.82 5.36
N ASP A 106 -11.55 10.28 5.88
CA ASP A 106 -11.68 11.59 6.49
C ASP A 106 -10.76 11.75 7.71
N ALA A 107 -10.67 10.73 8.56
CA ALA A 107 -9.75 10.73 9.69
C ALA A 107 -8.27 10.80 9.26
N LEU A 108 -7.88 10.08 8.19
CA LEU A 108 -6.53 10.16 7.63
C LEU A 108 -6.23 11.53 7.02
N GLN A 109 -7.20 12.16 6.35
CA GLN A 109 -7.03 13.52 5.83
C GLN A 109 -6.86 14.54 6.97
N ALA A 110 -7.64 14.44 8.03
CA ALA A 110 -7.51 15.30 9.21
C ALA A 110 -6.13 15.11 9.89
N GLU A 111 -5.65 13.87 10.01
CA GLU A 111 -4.31 13.58 10.53
C GLU A 111 -3.23 14.15 9.61
N MET A 112 -3.38 14.01 8.29
CA MET A 112 -2.47 14.59 7.30
C MET A 112 -2.37 16.11 7.44
N ASP A 113 -3.50 16.80 7.54
CA ASP A 113 -3.54 18.26 7.67
C ASP A 113 -2.92 18.71 9.01
N SER A 114 -3.19 18.01 10.12
CA SER A 114 -2.52 18.24 11.40
C SER A 114 -1.00 18.11 11.33
N ARG A 115 -0.49 17.12 10.58
CA ARG A 115 0.95 16.95 10.36
C ARG A 115 1.54 18.05 9.49
N TYR A 116 0.80 18.55 8.52
CA TYR A 116 1.23 19.70 7.73
C TYR A 116 1.31 20.98 8.59
N ASP A 117 0.36 21.20 9.49
CA ASP A 117 0.42 22.32 10.44
C ASP A 117 1.66 22.21 11.34
N TYR A 118 1.95 21.01 11.85
CA TYR A 118 3.18 20.75 12.59
C TYR A 118 4.43 21.06 11.76
N LEU A 119 4.51 20.55 10.53
CA LEU A 119 5.66 20.78 9.63
C LEU A 119 5.86 22.25 9.33
N ALA A 120 4.79 23.01 9.12
CA ALA A 120 4.86 24.45 8.89
C ALA A 120 5.43 25.17 10.11
N HIS A 121 4.94 24.90 11.31
CA HIS A 121 5.45 25.48 12.56
C HIS A 121 6.91 25.09 12.85
N ALA A 122 7.26 23.82 12.62
CA ALA A 122 8.61 23.30 12.79
C ALA A 122 9.57 23.70 11.66
N ARG A 123 9.09 24.39 10.61
CA ARG A 123 9.85 24.75 9.40
C ARG A 123 10.51 23.53 8.73
N ARG A 124 9.80 22.43 8.69
CA ARG A 124 10.24 21.15 8.09
C ARG A 124 9.44 20.84 6.84
N ARG A 125 9.99 20.00 5.96
CA ARG A 125 9.36 19.66 4.67
C ARG A 125 8.68 18.29 4.68
N LYS A 126 9.03 17.44 5.63
CA LYS A 126 8.49 16.08 5.75
C LYS A 126 8.70 15.52 7.16
N ILE A 127 7.85 14.60 7.56
CA ILE A 127 8.00 13.79 8.77
C ILE A 127 9.21 12.85 8.61
N THR A 128 10.05 12.73 9.62
CA THR A 128 11.26 11.89 9.66
C THR A 128 11.28 11.04 10.91
N PRO A 129 12.25 10.09 11.08
CA PRO A 129 12.36 9.30 12.30
C PRO A 129 12.56 10.11 13.59
N ASP A 130 13.05 11.36 13.47
CA ASP A 130 13.28 12.26 14.61
C ASP A 130 12.01 12.95 15.13
N ASP A 131 10.90 12.83 14.39
CA ASP A 131 9.60 13.38 14.78
C ASP A 131 8.84 12.38 15.66
N ASP A 132 7.97 12.91 16.53
CA ASP A 132 7.09 12.09 17.38
C ASP A 132 5.86 11.53 16.60
N TYR A 133 6.02 11.25 15.31
CA TYR A 133 4.99 10.68 14.45
C TYR A 133 5.43 9.33 13.90
N ARG A 134 4.56 8.34 14.03
CA ARG A 134 4.69 7.10 13.28
C ARG A 134 4.20 7.30 11.85
N ALA A 135 4.81 6.61 10.88
CA ALA A 135 4.21 6.48 9.56
C ALA A 135 2.82 5.80 9.67
N ILE A 136 1.93 6.06 8.74
CA ILE A 136 0.65 5.35 8.61
C ILE A 136 0.61 4.72 7.23
N MET A 137 0.39 3.41 7.17
CA MET A 137 0.18 2.72 5.91
C MET A 137 -1.29 2.39 5.74
N LEU A 138 -1.92 3.05 4.76
CA LEU A 138 -3.24 2.70 4.27
C LEU A 138 -3.10 1.65 3.16
N VAL A 139 -3.74 0.50 3.34
CA VAL A 139 -3.76 -0.59 2.35
C VAL A 139 -5.20 -0.82 1.90
N VAL A 140 -5.44 -0.73 0.59
CA VAL A 140 -6.74 -1.01 -0.03
C VAL A 140 -6.57 -2.21 -0.97
N ASP A 141 -7.13 -3.37 -0.62
CA ASP A 141 -6.98 -4.62 -1.42
C ASP A 141 -7.66 -4.54 -2.78
N GLU A 142 -8.83 -3.90 -2.84
CA GLU A 142 -9.56 -3.73 -4.09
C GLU A 142 -10.20 -2.35 -4.17
N VAL A 143 -9.52 -1.43 -4.89
CA VAL A 143 -10.01 -0.06 -5.08
C VAL A 143 -11.37 -0.04 -5.79
N ALA A 144 -11.56 -0.91 -6.80
CA ALA A 144 -12.82 -0.99 -7.56
C ALA A 144 -14.02 -1.35 -6.67
N TYR A 145 -13.81 -2.03 -5.54
CA TYR A 145 -14.88 -2.36 -4.63
C TYR A 145 -15.50 -1.09 -4.03
N PHE A 146 -14.70 -0.18 -3.52
CA PHE A 146 -15.16 1.04 -2.88
C PHE A 146 -15.46 2.18 -3.88
N SER A 147 -14.75 2.22 -5.00
CA SER A 147 -14.93 3.30 -5.99
C SER A 147 -15.96 3.01 -7.08
N ALA A 148 -16.41 1.74 -7.23
CA ALA A 148 -17.34 1.38 -8.31
C ALA A 148 -18.44 0.39 -7.93
N THR A 149 -18.34 -0.32 -6.79
CA THR A 149 -19.26 -1.43 -6.49
C THR A 149 -20.16 -1.14 -5.31
N VAL A 150 -19.62 -0.79 -4.13
CA VAL A 150 -20.37 -0.61 -2.89
C VAL A 150 -20.85 0.84 -2.74
N GLY A 151 -22.00 1.03 -2.09
CA GLY A 151 -22.58 2.35 -1.85
C GLY A 151 -23.27 2.99 -3.06
N ASP A 152 -23.73 4.21 -2.90
CA ASP A 152 -24.29 5.00 -3.98
C ASP A 152 -23.21 5.71 -4.81
N LYS A 153 -23.64 6.44 -5.86
CA LYS A 153 -22.71 7.14 -6.75
C LYS A 153 -21.89 8.21 -6.02
N GLN A 154 -22.55 8.97 -5.14
CA GLN A 154 -21.90 10.06 -4.41
C GLN A 154 -20.83 9.53 -3.43
N GLN A 155 -21.15 8.44 -2.74
CA GLN A 155 -20.20 7.78 -1.83
C GLN A 155 -18.97 7.24 -2.57
N ARG A 156 -19.16 6.61 -3.74
CA ARG A 156 -18.06 6.11 -4.58
C ARG A 156 -17.16 7.22 -5.12
N GLU A 157 -17.75 8.32 -5.59
CA GLU A 157 -17.01 9.51 -6.03
C GLU A 157 -16.24 10.14 -4.87
N ALA A 158 -16.88 10.23 -3.70
CA ALA A 158 -16.26 10.74 -2.48
C ALA A 158 -15.06 9.88 -2.04
N PHE A 159 -15.19 8.55 -2.08
CA PHE A 159 -14.08 7.63 -1.81
C PHE A 159 -12.91 7.86 -2.77
N ALA A 160 -13.18 7.90 -4.08
CA ALA A 160 -12.14 8.10 -5.10
C ALA A 160 -11.41 9.45 -4.93
N MET A 161 -12.15 10.53 -4.62
CA MET A 161 -11.56 11.85 -4.37
C MET A 161 -10.66 11.86 -3.13
N ARG A 162 -11.10 11.28 -2.00
CA ARG A 162 -10.33 11.22 -0.76
C ARG A 162 -9.07 10.36 -0.91
N LEU A 163 -9.20 9.20 -1.54
CA LEU A 163 -8.07 8.32 -1.82
C LEU A 163 -7.03 9.05 -2.67
N ARG A 164 -7.47 9.73 -3.74
CA ARG A 164 -6.57 10.52 -4.61
C ARG A 164 -5.85 11.62 -3.84
N ASP A 165 -6.52 12.34 -2.97
CA ASP A 165 -5.93 13.39 -2.15
C ASP A 165 -4.85 12.84 -1.21
N LEU A 166 -5.11 11.72 -0.54
CA LEU A 166 -4.13 11.03 0.30
C LEU A 166 -2.90 10.55 -0.51
N VAL A 167 -3.11 10.01 -1.73
CA VAL A 167 -2.01 9.61 -2.61
C VAL A 167 -1.18 10.83 -3.05
N ALA A 168 -1.85 11.95 -3.35
CA ALA A 168 -1.18 13.16 -3.83
C ALA A 168 -0.37 13.86 -2.73
N ARG A 169 -0.92 13.98 -1.54
CA ARG A 169 -0.37 14.80 -0.45
C ARG A 169 0.26 14.01 0.68
N GLY A 170 -0.12 12.75 0.91
CA GLY A 170 0.25 11.98 2.10
C GLY A 170 1.75 11.74 2.28
N ARG A 171 2.54 11.74 1.20
CA ARG A 171 3.96 11.37 1.20
C ARG A 171 4.78 12.14 2.24
N ALA A 172 4.71 13.46 2.23
CA ALA A 172 5.47 14.31 3.15
C ALA A 172 4.96 14.21 4.61
N ALA A 173 3.67 13.94 4.79
CA ALA A 173 3.05 13.73 6.10
C ALA A 173 3.31 12.31 6.68
N GLY A 174 4.07 11.46 5.99
CA GLY A 174 4.36 10.11 6.45
C GLY A 174 3.18 9.14 6.29
N ILE A 175 2.27 9.43 5.36
CA ILE A 175 1.17 8.54 4.98
C ILE A 175 1.54 7.83 3.69
N ILE A 176 1.55 6.50 3.74
CA ILE A 176 1.89 5.59 2.64
C ILE A 176 0.59 4.95 2.16
N VAL A 177 0.27 5.08 0.88
CA VAL A 177 -0.91 4.44 0.30
C VAL A 177 -0.48 3.26 -0.57
N VAL A 178 -1.00 2.09 -0.25
CA VAL A 178 -0.90 0.85 -1.03
C VAL A 178 -2.28 0.56 -1.60
N ALA A 179 -2.45 0.78 -2.89
CA ALA A 179 -3.71 0.56 -3.59
C ALA A 179 -3.59 -0.65 -4.51
N ALA A 180 -4.55 -1.56 -4.45
CA ALA A 180 -4.56 -2.74 -5.30
C ALA A 180 -5.89 -2.87 -6.04
N THR A 181 -5.86 -3.47 -7.24
CA THR A 181 -7.07 -3.74 -8.03
C THR A 181 -6.92 -4.99 -8.89
N GLN A 182 -7.98 -5.78 -8.97
CA GLN A 182 -8.12 -6.89 -9.92
C GLN A 182 -8.74 -6.40 -11.25
N ARG A 183 -9.24 -5.18 -11.28
CA ARG A 183 -9.85 -4.55 -12.44
C ARG A 183 -9.06 -3.31 -12.86
N PRO A 184 -7.92 -3.48 -13.56
CA PRO A 184 -7.13 -2.37 -14.07
C PRO A 184 -7.83 -1.75 -15.30
N SER A 185 -8.74 -0.83 -15.05
CA SER A 185 -9.49 -0.08 -16.04
C SER A 185 -9.38 1.43 -15.80
N ALA A 186 -9.53 2.25 -16.84
CA ALA A 186 -9.30 3.69 -16.75
C ALA A 186 -10.34 4.43 -15.87
N ASP A 187 -11.53 3.84 -15.69
CA ASP A 187 -12.57 4.35 -14.78
C ASP A 187 -12.21 4.13 -13.30
N ILE A 188 -11.47 3.06 -12.99
CA ILE A 188 -11.00 2.74 -11.63
C ILE A 188 -9.67 3.42 -11.33
N ILE A 189 -8.72 3.34 -12.27
CA ILE A 189 -7.37 3.91 -12.15
C ILE A 189 -7.14 4.90 -13.29
N PRO A 190 -7.71 6.11 -13.20
CA PRO A 190 -7.45 7.14 -14.21
C PRO A 190 -5.98 7.55 -14.17
N THR A 191 -5.47 8.02 -15.33
CA THR A 191 -4.07 8.45 -15.49
C THR A 191 -3.66 9.45 -14.41
N SER A 192 -4.55 10.38 -14.06
CA SER A 192 -4.30 11.39 -13.04
C SER A 192 -4.14 10.84 -11.61
N LEU A 193 -4.63 9.64 -11.32
CA LEU A 193 -4.38 8.93 -10.08
C LEU A 193 -3.15 8.04 -10.19
N ARG A 194 -3.04 7.24 -11.27
CA ARG A 194 -1.91 6.34 -11.51
C ARG A 194 -0.56 7.04 -11.38
N ASP A 195 -0.43 8.20 -12.01
CA ASP A 195 0.86 8.92 -12.11
C ASP A 195 1.33 9.53 -10.77
N LEU A 196 0.48 9.50 -9.73
CA LEU A 196 0.85 9.87 -8.36
C LEU A 196 1.57 8.73 -7.59
N PHE A 197 1.51 7.50 -8.10
CA PHE A 197 2.17 6.36 -7.44
C PHE A 197 3.63 6.28 -7.86
N GLY A 198 4.54 6.31 -6.89
CA GLY A 198 5.99 6.19 -7.09
C GLY A 198 6.43 4.76 -7.44
N TYR A 199 5.66 3.75 -7.02
CA TYR A 199 5.81 2.37 -7.46
C TYR A 199 4.53 1.90 -8.12
N ARG A 200 4.69 1.18 -9.24
CA ARG A 200 3.57 0.54 -9.94
C ARG A 200 3.98 -0.89 -10.30
N GLN A 201 3.17 -1.86 -9.93
CA GLN A 201 3.46 -3.26 -10.23
C GLN A 201 2.28 -3.90 -10.94
N ALA A 202 2.51 -4.34 -12.18
CA ALA A 202 1.55 -5.09 -12.98
C ALA A 202 1.87 -6.58 -12.90
N PHE A 203 1.00 -7.34 -12.28
CA PHE A 203 0.92 -8.79 -12.40
C PHE A 203 0.15 -9.16 -13.66
N ARG A 204 0.05 -10.44 -14.01
CA ARG A 204 -0.65 -10.87 -15.20
C ARG A 204 -1.98 -10.13 -15.39
N CYS A 205 -2.15 -9.57 -16.57
CA CYS A 205 -3.33 -8.85 -17.01
C CYS A 205 -3.92 -9.55 -18.26
N THR A 206 -5.21 -9.37 -18.50
CA THR A 206 -5.88 -9.96 -19.66
C THR A 206 -5.45 -9.31 -20.98
N THR A 207 -5.12 -8.01 -20.95
CA THR A 207 -4.79 -7.22 -22.17
C THR A 207 -3.57 -6.34 -21.94
N GLU A 208 -2.94 -5.90 -23.04
CA GLU A 208 -1.89 -4.86 -23.03
C GLU A 208 -2.40 -3.55 -22.45
N ILE A 209 -3.66 -3.17 -22.76
CA ILE A 209 -4.28 -1.97 -22.22
C ILE A 209 -4.35 -2.04 -20.70
N SER A 210 -4.75 -3.16 -20.14
CA SER A 210 -4.80 -3.35 -18.69
C SER A 210 -3.41 -3.27 -18.06
N SER A 211 -2.37 -3.77 -18.73
CA SER A 211 -0.98 -3.62 -18.31
C SER A 211 -0.55 -2.16 -18.31
N ASP A 212 -0.85 -1.43 -19.40
CA ASP A 212 -0.51 -0.01 -19.54
C ASP A 212 -1.30 0.90 -18.58
N ILE A 213 -2.51 0.50 -18.18
CA ILE A 213 -3.26 1.22 -17.13
C ILE A 213 -2.51 1.22 -15.81
N ILE A 214 -1.77 0.17 -15.49
CA ILE A 214 -0.97 0.10 -14.27
C ILE A 214 0.41 0.71 -14.48
N LEU A 215 1.18 0.25 -15.46
CA LEU A 215 2.57 0.66 -15.67
C LEU A 215 2.71 2.06 -16.26
N GLY A 216 1.80 2.43 -17.13
CA GLY A 216 1.83 3.65 -17.92
C GLY A 216 1.77 3.34 -19.42
N TYR A 217 1.22 4.27 -20.17
CA TYR A 217 1.02 4.10 -21.60
C TYR A 217 2.35 3.90 -22.35
N GLY A 218 2.36 2.90 -23.24
CA GLY A 218 3.48 2.60 -24.13
C GLY A 218 4.47 1.56 -23.60
N TRP A 219 4.41 1.17 -22.33
CA TRP A 219 5.30 0.15 -21.79
C TRP A 219 5.05 -1.24 -22.41
N ALA A 220 3.79 -1.58 -22.70
CA ALA A 220 3.46 -2.83 -23.40
C ALA A 220 4.13 -2.91 -24.77
N LYS A 221 4.08 -1.82 -25.56
CA LYS A 221 4.77 -1.72 -26.85
C LYS A 221 6.29 -1.76 -26.74
N ALA A 222 6.84 -1.29 -25.63
CA ALA A 222 8.28 -1.35 -25.37
C ALA A 222 8.75 -2.73 -24.88
N GLY A 223 7.87 -3.73 -24.83
CA GLY A 223 8.17 -5.10 -24.43
C GLY A 223 7.89 -5.46 -22.97
N TYR A 224 7.37 -4.51 -22.19
CA TYR A 224 7.03 -4.70 -20.78
C TYR A 224 5.52 -4.90 -20.61
N SER A 225 4.99 -6.00 -21.15
CA SER A 225 3.57 -6.28 -21.15
C SER A 225 3.19 -7.41 -20.20
N ALA A 226 2.40 -7.09 -19.19
CA ALA A 226 1.98 -8.05 -18.17
C ALA A 226 0.95 -9.09 -18.71
N ASN A 227 0.36 -8.87 -19.89
CA ASN A 227 -0.51 -9.87 -20.52
C ASN A 227 0.26 -11.06 -21.10
N LEU A 228 1.59 -10.93 -21.26
CA LEU A 228 2.47 -12.02 -21.73
C LEU A 228 2.97 -12.92 -20.57
N ILE A 229 2.63 -12.60 -19.32
CA ILE A 229 2.96 -13.45 -18.18
C ILE A 229 2.04 -14.69 -18.22
N ALA A 230 2.65 -15.87 -18.19
CA ALA A 230 1.92 -17.13 -18.26
C ALA A 230 1.03 -17.36 -17.02
N PRO A 231 -0.12 -18.03 -17.16
CA PRO A 231 -1.04 -18.28 -16.04
C PRO A 231 -0.42 -19.05 -14.85
N GLU A 232 0.55 -19.90 -15.12
CA GLU A 232 1.32 -20.66 -14.12
C GLU A 232 2.35 -19.82 -13.38
N ASP A 233 2.74 -18.68 -13.93
CA ASP A 233 3.76 -17.76 -13.39
C ASP A 233 3.19 -16.84 -12.30
N ARG A 234 2.52 -17.41 -11.30
CA ARG A 234 1.93 -16.65 -10.20
C ARG A 234 2.99 -15.91 -9.39
N GLY A 235 2.69 -14.66 -9.07
CA GLY A 235 3.58 -13.78 -8.31
C GLY A 235 4.69 -13.16 -9.15
N ILE A 236 4.76 -13.45 -10.45
CA ILE A 236 5.60 -12.70 -11.39
C ILE A 236 4.85 -11.45 -11.84
N GLY A 237 5.57 -10.33 -11.94
CA GLY A 237 5.05 -9.06 -12.41
C GLY A 237 6.15 -8.12 -12.86
N TYR A 238 5.74 -7.02 -13.49
CA TYR A 238 6.63 -5.92 -13.81
C TYR A 238 6.51 -4.83 -12.76
N LEU A 239 7.61 -4.52 -12.08
CA LEU A 239 7.72 -3.42 -11.12
C LEU A 239 8.35 -2.21 -11.80
N LEU A 240 7.64 -1.08 -11.79
CA LEU A 240 8.14 0.21 -12.24
C LEU A 240 8.33 1.12 -11.02
N ALA A 241 9.54 1.59 -10.81
CA ALA A 241 9.87 2.64 -9.87
C ALA A 241 9.85 4.01 -10.57
N GLU A 242 9.58 5.07 -9.81
CA GLU A 242 9.58 6.45 -10.30
C GLU A 242 10.89 6.79 -11.04
N GLY A 243 10.79 7.26 -12.29
CA GLY A 243 11.92 7.58 -13.15
C GLY A 243 12.68 6.38 -13.74
N GLY A 244 12.24 5.15 -13.47
CA GLY A 244 12.88 3.92 -13.96
C GLY A 244 12.21 3.31 -15.18
N ILE A 245 12.63 2.09 -15.50
CA ILE A 245 12.00 1.20 -16.48
C ILE A 245 11.39 0.01 -15.76
N PRO A 246 10.33 -0.63 -16.30
CA PRO A 246 9.75 -1.81 -15.68
C PRO A 246 10.74 -2.96 -15.56
N ARG A 247 10.83 -3.56 -14.38
CA ARG A 247 11.69 -4.71 -14.10
C ARG A 247 10.83 -5.94 -13.85
N ARG A 248 11.04 -7.00 -14.61
CA ARG A 248 10.36 -8.27 -14.37
C ARG A 248 10.92 -8.92 -13.11
N MET A 249 10.03 -9.34 -12.22
CA MET A 249 10.42 -9.92 -10.94
C MET A 249 9.39 -10.91 -10.42
N LYS A 250 9.80 -11.78 -9.51
CA LYS A 250 8.95 -12.68 -8.75
C LYS A 250 8.92 -12.25 -7.29
N CYS A 251 7.73 -12.01 -6.75
CA CYS A 251 7.53 -11.64 -5.35
C CYS A 251 7.85 -12.82 -4.42
N ALA A 252 8.38 -12.52 -3.25
CA ALA A 252 8.55 -13.49 -2.18
C ALA A 252 7.17 -13.97 -1.69
N TYR A 253 7.02 -15.27 -1.47
CA TYR A 253 5.74 -15.86 -1.08
C TYR A 253 5.67 -16.11 0.43
N LEU A 254 4.62 -15.59 1.05
CA LEU A 254 4.26 -15.88 2.43
C LEU A 254 3.08 -16.86 2.44
N THR A 255 3.23 -17.97 3.14
CA THR A 255 2.11 -18.87 3.44
C THR A 255 1.25 -18.28 4.56
N ASP A 256 0.00 -18.73 4.72
CA ASP A 256 -0.85 -18.30 5.84
C ASP A 256 -0.18 -18.59 7.19
N GLN A 257 0.56 -19.72 7.31
CA GLN A 257 1.33 -20.03 8.53
C GLN A 257 2.43 -18.99 8.82
N HIS A 258 3.11 -18.48 7.77
CA HIS A 258 4.06 -17.38 7.93
C HIS A 258 3.35 -16.12 8.39
N ILE A 259 2.18 -15.80 7.83
CA ILE A 259 1.39 -14.63 8.22
C ILE A 259 0.96 -14.72 9.69
N TYR A 260 0.42 -15.86 10.13
CA TYR A 260 0.06 -16.05 11.55
C TYR A 260 1.26 -15.85 12.48
N SER A 261 2.42 -16.38 12.14
CA SER A 261 3.64 -16.21 12.93
C SER A 261 4.08 -14.75 12.99
N LEU A 262 3.96 -14.02 11.87
CA LEU A 262 4.27 -12.59 11.79
C LEU A 262 3.28 -11.75 12.59
N VAL A 263 1.99 -12.07 12.58
CA VAL A 263 0.95 -11.39 13.38
C VAL A 263 1.25 -11.54 14.87
N GLU A 264 1.57 -12.76 15.32
CA GLU A 264 1.96 -12.99 16.73
C GLU A 264 3.23 -12.21 17.12
N HIS A 265 4.21 -12.14 16.24
CA HIS A 265 5.42 -11.36 16.48
C HIS A 265 5.09 -9.85 16.50
N ALA A 266 4.32 -9.36 15.55
CA ALA A 266 3.88 -7.97 15.46
C ALA A 266 3.09 -7.52 16.70
N ARG A 267 2.22 -8.38 17.27
CA ARG A 267 1.52 -8.10 18.53
C ARG A 267 2.47 -7.80 19.68
N ARG A 268 3.59 -8.52 19.77
CA ARG A 268 4.61 -8.30 20.83
C ARG A 268 5.33 -6.98 20.62
N ILE A 269 5.76 -6.69 19.39
CA ILE A 269 6.43 -5.42 19.03
C ILE A 269 5.51 -4.24 19.34
N ARG A 270 4.25 -4.29 18.86
CA ARG A 270 3.28 -3.19 18.98
C ARG A 270 2.77 -2.93 20.40
N ARG A 271 2.81 -3.92 21.28
CA ARG A 271 2.52 -3.75 22.72
C ARG A 271 3.68 -3.13 23.51
N ALA A 272 4.91 -3.30 23.02
CA ALA A 272 6.10 -2.79 23.65
C ALA A 272 6.47 -1.36 23.17
N ALA A 273 5.90 -0.90 22.07
CA ALA A 273 6.07 0.42 21.49
C ALA A 273 4.96 1.38 21.95
#